data_da3f23c88bea2f55549917828ca4c92e
#
_entry.id   da3f23c88bea2f55549917828ca4c92e
#
_cell.length_a   1.000
_cell.length_b   1.000
_cell.length_c   1.000
_cell.angle_alpha   90.00
_cell.angle_beta   90.00
_cell.angle_gamma   90.00
#
_symmetry.space_group_name_H-M   'P 1'
#
loop_
_entity.id
_entity.type
_entity.pdbx_description
1 polymer ?
#
loop_
_entity_poly.entity_id
_entity_poly.type
_entity_poly.pdbx_seq_one_letter_code
_entity_poly.pdbx_strand_id
1 'polypeptide(L)'
;TCAAFIILITEDILLYHLLVIKEEKNFLKMLKKPLLAFSTVIFFLFNTVSTKADLKNPTNLILPAEVIKIQLVGLMDNDKNFKDSGIEQTWNFAHPDNKKNTGPLANFKIMIKGNVYNMLLDHLSHTITEVGSGDKWAQFEVIILDREKIYHKFNWQVEKYTLDGPLKDCWLTTMVSNPISLGSSI
;
A
#
# COMPACT_ATOMS: atom_id res chain seq x y z
N THR A 1 -24.08 -86.06 -4.35
CA THR A 1 -24.12 -85.26 -3.08
C THR A 1 -22.93 -84.31 -2.89
N CYS A 2 -21.77 -84.54 -3.50
CA CYS A 2 -20.60 -83.63 -3.38
C CYS A 2 -20.73 -82.34 -4.24
N ALA A 3 -21.40 -82.38 -5.39
CA ALA A 3 -21.48 -81.27 -6.30
C ALA A 3 -22.35 -80.09 -5.74
N ALA A 4 -23.41 -80.35 -5.01
CA ALA A 4 -24.28 -79.38 -4.44
C ALA A 4 -23.61 -78.58 -3.29
N PHE A 5 -22.67 -79.20 -2.56
CA PHE A 5 -21.94 -78.56 -1.46
C PHE A 5 -20.88 -77.59 -1.96
N ILE A 6 -20.28 -77.86 -3.11
CA ILE A 6 -19.27 -76.96 -3.73
C ILE A 6 -19.94 -75.71 -4.30
N ILE A 7 -21.13 -75.81 -4.88
CA ILE A 7 -21.89 -74.66 -5.45
C ILE A 7 -22.33 -73.73 -4.33
N LEU A 8 -22.78 -74.21 -3.18
CA LEU A 8 -23.15 -73.37 -2.03
C LEU A 8 -21.94 -72.56 -1.48
N ILE A 9 -20.77 -73.17 -1.38
CA ILE A 9 -19.57 -72.50 -0.85
C ILE A 9 -19.07 -71.40 -1.85
N THR A 10 -19.21 -71.63 -3.16
CA THR A 10 -18.79 -70.65 -4.18
C THR A 10 -19.74 -69.43 -4.23
N GLU A 11 -21.03 -69.60 -3.98
CA GLU A 11 -21.96 -68.48 -3.92
C GLU A 11 -21.77 -67.64 -2.65
N ASP A 12 -21.48 -68.24 -1.50
CA ASP A 12 -21.19 -67.52 -0.28
C ASP A 12 -19.89 -66.71 -0.34
N ILE A 13 -18.85 -67.29 -0.97
CA ILE A 13 -17.59 -66.58 -1.19
C ILE A 13 -17.76 -65.41 -2.17
N LEU A 14 -18.55 -65.60 -3.22
CA LEU A 14 -18.84 -64.54 -4.19
C LEU A 14 -19.64 -63.39 -3.55
N LEU A 15 -20.63 -63.72 -2.73
CA LEU A 15 -21.45 -62.76 -2.02
C LEU A 15 -20.60 -61.98 -1.01
N TYR A 16 -19.69 -62.64 -0.29
CA TYR A 16 -18.75 -61.98 0.63
C TYR A 16 -17.83 -61.00 -0.10
N HIS A 17 -17.25 -61.39 -1.25
CA HIS A 17 -16.43 -60.50 -2.07
C HIS A 17 -17.22 -59.30 -2.60
N LEU A 18 -18.46 -59.47 -3.01
CA LEU A 18 -19.33 -58.36 -3.47
C LEU A 18 -19.67 -57.37 -2.33
N LEU A 19 -19.87 -57.86 -1.10
CA LEU A 19 -20.11 -57.05 0.07
C LEU A 19 -18.89 -56.21 0.45
N VAL A 20 -17.70 -56.83 0.46
CA VAL A 20 -16.42 -56.15 0.75
C VAL A 20 -16.15 -55.02 -0.26
N ILE A 21 -16.33 -55.30 -1.57
CA ILE A 21 -16.16 -54.28 -2.64
C ILE A 21 -17.16 -53.14 -2.50
N LYS A 22 -18.39 -53.43 -2.06
CA LYS A 22 -19.42 -52.41 -1.82
C LYS A 22 -19.07 -51.51 -0.62
N GLU A 23 -18.53 -52.11 0.43
CA GLU A 23 -18.06 -51.35 1.63
C GLU A 23 -16.88 -50.46 1.29
N GLU A 24 -15.88 -50.94 0.54
CA GLU A 24 -14.74 -50.13 0.10
C GLU A 24 -15.17 -48.94 -0.77
N LYS A 25 -16.10 -49.15 -1.70
CA LYS A 25 -16.65 -48.04 -2.54
C LYS A 25 -17.41 -47.01 -1.72
N ASN A 26 -18.13 -47.40 -0.68
CA ASN A 26 -18.83 -46.48 0.22
C ASN A 26 -17.83 -45.73 1.11
N PHE A 27 -16.79 -46.38 1.60
CA PHE A 27 -15.72 -45.75 2.36
C PHE A 27 -14.98 -44.70 1.54
N LEU A 28 -14.63 -44.99 0.28
CA LEU A 28 -14.02 -44.05 -0.66
C LEU A 28 -14.94 -42.86 -1.00
N LYS A 29 -16.26 -43.07 -1.08
CA LYS A 29 -17.23 -41.99 -1.25
C LYS A 29 -17.34 -41.12 -0.01
N MET A 30 -17.24 -41.67 1.18
CA MET A 30 -17.24 -40.92 2.44
C MET A 30 -15.98 -40.05 2.61
N LEU A 31 -14.81 -40.55 2.19
CA LEU A 31 -13.55 -39.81 2.24
C LEU A 31 -13.48 -38.67 1.22
N LYS A 32 -14.13 -38.80 0.05
CA LYS A 32 -14.11 -37.73 -0.98
C LYS A 32 -14.91 -36.50 -0.58
N LYS A 33 -15.98 -36.61 0.20
CA LYS A 33 -16.81 -35.48 0.62
C LYS A 33 -16.09 -34.50 1.57
N PRO A 34 -15.40 -34.95 2.65
CA PRO A 34 -14.66 -34.02 3.51
C PRO A 34 -13.43 -33.43 2.81
N LEU A 35 -12.79 -34.16 1.87
CA LEU A 35 -11.63 -33.67 1.14
C LEU A 35 -11.99 -32.50 0.21
N LEU A 36 -13.17 -32.55 -0.45
CA LEU A 36 -13.65 -31.45 -1.29
C LEU A 36 -14.03 -30.22 -0.43
N ALA A 37 -14.66 -30.42 0.71
CA ALA A 37 -15.01 -29.34 1.64
C ALA A 37 -13.77 -28.68 2.25
N PHE A 38 -12.74 -29.45 2.57
CA PHE A 38 -11.46 -28.95 3.08
C PHE A 38 -10.70 -28.14 2.02
N SER A 39 -10.74 -28.56 0.75
CA SER A 39 -10.13 -27.83 -0.36
C SER A 39 -10.80 -26.48 -0.62
N THR A 40 -12.13 -26.39 -0.50
CA THR A 40 -12.83 -25.11 -0.67
C THR A 40 -12.58 -24.14 0.51
N VAL A 41 -12.45 -24.64 1.73
CA VAL A 41 -12.13 -23.82 2.91
C VAL A 41 -10.70 -23.27 2.81
N ILE A 42 -9.73 -24.08 2.37
CA ILE A 42 -8.35 -23.62 2.15
C ILE A 42 -8.28 -22.58 1.03
N PHE A 43 -9.05 -22.71 -0.05
CA PHE A 43 -9.11 -21.73 -1.13
C PHE A 43 -9.66 -20.37 -0.66
N PHE A 44 -10.63 -20.35 0.27
CA PHE A 44 -11.13 -19.12 0.88
C PHE A 44 -10.17 -18.46 1.86
N LEU A 45 -9.30 -19.23 2.53
CA LEU A 45 -8.30 -18.70 3.47
C LEU A 45 -7.11 -18.02 2.76
N PHE A 46 -6.86 -18.33 1.48
CA PHE A 46 -5.81 -17.70 0.68
C PHE A 46 -6.26 -16.47 -0.13
N ASN A 47 -7.54 -16.10 -0.06
CA ASN A 47 -7.96 -14.78 -0.51
C ASN A 47 -7.57 -13.74 0.56
N THR A 48 -6.27 -13.54 0.75
CA THR A 48 -5.77 -12.34 1.41
C THR A 48 -6.17 -11.16 0.52
N VAL A 49 -7.23 -10.49 0.90
CA VAL A 49 -7.52 -9.14 0.39
C VAL A 49 -6.27 -8.35 0.74
N SER A 50 -5.42 -8.09 -0.24
CA SER A 50 -4.35 -7.12 -0.11
C SER A 50 -5.04 -5.78 0.09
N THR A 51 -5.24 -5.40 1.36
CA THR A 51 -5.71 -4.06 1.69
C THR A 51 -4.59 -3.13 1.26
N LYS A 52 -4.80 -2.43 0.13
CA LYS A 52 -3.96 -1.31 -0.25
C LYS A 52 -3.89 -0.39 0.97
N ALA A 53 -2.70 -0.22 1.56
CA ALA A 53 -2.55 0.61 2.74
C ALA A 53 -3.07 2.00 2.41
N ASP A 54 -4.00 2.48 3.24
CA ASP A 54 -4.73 3.71 2.94
C ASP A 54 -3.80 4.91 3.12
N LEU A 55 -3.81 5.83 2.17
CA LEU A 55 -3.05 7.07 2.26
C LEU A 55 -3.68 7.98 3.30
N LYS A 56 -2.86 8.71 4.05
CA LYS A 56 -3.36 9.74 4.97
C LYS A 56 -4.05 10.85 4.18
N ASN A 57 -5.18 11.30 4.70
CA ASN A 57 -5.93 12.43 4.15
C ASN A 57 -5.72 13.69 5.02
N PRO A 58 -5.74 14.89 4.43
CA PRO A 58 -5.72 16.13 5.19
C PRO A 58 -6.88 16.21 6.17
N THR A 59 -6.57 16.63 7.41
CA THR A 59 -7.56 16.99 8.44
C THR A 59 -7.13 18.26 9.13
N ASN A 60 -8.05 18.98 9.73
CA ASN A 60 -7.77 20.20 10.48
C ASN A 60 -6.98 19.99 11.79
N LEU A 61 -6.73 18.75 12.17
CA LEU A 61 -5.94 18.38 13.33
C LEU A 61 -4.44 18.24 13.01
N ILE A 62 -4.08 18.17 11.73
CA ILE A 62 -2.68 18.01 11.30
C ILE A 62 -2.02 19.38 11.26
N LEU A 63 -0.91 19.51 12.00
CA LEU A 63 -0.15 20.75 12.10
C LEU A 63 0.73 21.00 10.86
N PRO A 64 1.15 22.26 10.59
CA PRO A 64 1.96 22.62 9.41
C PRO A 64 3.20 21.74 9.21
N ALA A 65 4.04 21.59 10.23
CA ALA A 65 5.24 20.78 10.17
C ALA A 65 4.94 19.26 9.93
N GLU A 66 3.82 18.77 10.46
CA GLU A 66 3.41 17.39 10.27
C GLU A 66 2.94 17.11 8.82
N VAL A 67 2.35 18.10 8.14
CA VAL A 67 2.04 18.01 6.71
C VAL A 67 3.31 17.72 5.91
N ILE A 68 4.37 18.50 6.13
CA ILE A 68 5.65 18.32 5.43
C ILE A 68 6.28 16.97 5.78
N LYS A 69 6.25 16.59 7.04
CA LYS A 69 6.76 15.30 7.51
C LYS A 69 6.04 14.13 6.84
N ILE A 70 4.70 14.17 6.73
CA ILE A 70 3.92 13.15 6.02
C ILE A 70 4.36 13.02 4.56
N GLN A 71 4.56 14.15 3.89
CA GLN A 71 5.00 14.19 2.49
C GLN A 71 6.43 13.63 2.34
N LEU A 72 7.38 14.09 3.17
CA LEU A 72 8.77 13.65 3.10
C LEU A 72 8.96 12.17 3.47
N VAL A 73 8.27 11.69 4.51
CA VAL A 73 8.29 10.26 4.86
C VAL A 73 7.70 9.40 3.75
N GLY A 74 6.65 9.88 3.08
CA GLY A 74 6.11 9.21 1.90
C GLY A 74 7.11 9.13 0.76
N LEU A 75 7.78 10.25 0.43
CA LEU A 75 8.78 10.31 -0.63
C LEU A 75 10.07 9.54 -0.30
N MET A 76 10.44 9.45 0.99
CA MET A 76 11.60 8.69 1.47
C MET A 76 11.43 7.18 1.28
N ASP A 77 10.22 6.68 1.25
CA ASP A 77 9.87 5.27 1.02
C ASP A 77 8.73 5.21 -0.02
N ASN A 78 9.05 5.66 -1.24
CA ASN A 78 8.04 6.00 -2.25
C ASN A 78 7.13 4.82 -2.62
N ASP A 79 7.67 3.63 -2.73
CA ASP A 79 6.94 2.45 -3.22
C ASP A 79 6.49 1.51 -2.09
N LYS A 80 6.53 1.95 -0.82
CA LYS A 80 6.25 1.14 0.36
C LYS A 80 4.90 0.41 0.33
N ASN A 81 3.85 1.10 0.01
CA ASN A 81 2.49 0.54 0.03
C ASN A 81 2.08 0.00 -1.35
N PHE A 82 2.46 0.72 -2.37
CA PHE A 82 2.27 0.41 -3.79
C PHE A 82 3.12 1.39 -4.60
N LYS A 83 3.29 1.11 -5.90
CA LYS A 83 4.11 1.93 -6.79
C LYS A 83 3.64 3.40 -6.80
N ASP A 84 4.57 4.31 -6.51
CA ASP A 84 4.34 5.75 -6.41
C ASP A 84 3.43 6.18 -5.24
N SER A 85 3.27 5.35 -4.20
CA SER A 85 2.42 5.68 -3.06
C SER A 85 2.87 6.94 -2.31
N GLY A 86 4.18 7.18 -2.23
CA GLY A 86 4.73 8.38 -1.60
C GLY A 86 4.44 9.66 -2.40
N ILE A 87 4.52 9.59 -3.73
CA ILE A 87 4.12 10.71 -4.59
C ILE A 87 2.62 10.98 -4.45
N GLU A 88 1.78 9.93 -4.43
CA GLU A 88 0.33 10.09 -4.22
C GLU A 88 0.02 10.66 -2.83
N GLN A 89 0.74 10.24 -1.78
CA GLN A 89 0.63 10.80 -0.44
C GLN A 89 0.97 12.30 -0.43
N THR A 90 2.03 12.68 -1.14
CA THR A 90 2.44 14.10 -1.31
C THR A 90 1.37 14.89 -2.05
N TRP A 91 0.80 14.32 -3.11
CA TRP A 91 -0.30 14.91 -3.87
C TRP A 91 -1.56 15.14 -3.01
N ASN A 92 -1.90 14.24 -2.10
CA ASN A 92 -3.06 14.41 -1.23
C ASN A 92 -2.97 15.71 -0.41
N PHE A 93 -1.78 16.08 0.04
CA PHE A 93 -1.54 17.28 0.85
C PHE A 93 -1.19 18.52 0.03
N ALA A 94 -1.20 18.47 -1.30
CA ALA A 94 -1.01 19.64 -2.13
C ALA A 94 -2.27 20.52 -2.14
N HIS A 95 -2.08 21.85 -1.98
CA HIS A 95 -3.17 22.83 -2.06
C HIS A 95 -3.88 22.76 -3.44
N PRO A 96 -5.20 23.00 -3.52
CA PRO A 96 -5.91 22.98 -4.80
C PRO A 96 -5.29 23.87 -5.87
N ASP A 97 -4.77 25.03 -5.52
CA ASP A 97 -4.12 25.93 -6.49
C ASP A 97 -2.76 25.38 -6.95
N ASN A 98 -2.00 24.74 -6.04
CA ASN A 98 -0.80 24.02 -6.45
C ASN A 98 -1.14 22.87 -7.41
N LYS A 99 -2.21 22.13 -7.14
CA LYS A 99 -2.70 21.06 -8.04
C LYS A 99 -3.10 21.59 -9.42
N LYS A 100 -3.68 22.79 -9.52
CA LYS A 100 -3.99 23.42 -10.81
C LYS A 100 -2.72 23.73 -11.60
N ASN A 101 -1.67 24.22 -10.92
CA ASN A 101 -0.41 24.61 -11.55
C ASN A 101 0.43 23.41 -12.01
N THR A 102 0.44 22.33 -11.23
CA THR A 102 1.23 21.13 -11.51
C THR A 102 0.48 20.11 -12.38
N GLY A 103 -0.82 20.35 -12.67
CA GLY A 103 -1.67 19.47 -13.47
C GLY A 103 -2.18 18.25 -12.68
N PRO A 104 -2.81 17.28 -13.36
CA PRO A 104 -3.32 16.08 -12.71
C PRO A 104 -2.20 15.23 -12.10
N LEU A 105 -2.55 14.31 -11.21
CA LEU A 105 -1.60 13.41 -10.53
C LEU A 105 -0.58 12.76 -11.47
N ALA A 106 -0.98 12.41 -12.70
CA ALA A 106 -0.05 11.82 -13.68
C ALA A 106 1.09 12.79 -14.05
N ASN A 107 0.78 14.06 -14.24
CA ASN A 107 1.79 15.09 -14.53
C ASN A 107 2.65 15.38 -13.29
N PHE A 108 2.04 15.40 -12.10
CA PHE A 108 2.77 15.53 -10.85
C PHE A 108 3.78 14.38 -10.65
N LYS A 109 3.40 13.14 -10.95
CA LYS A 109 4.32 11.98 -10.94
C LYS A 109 5.50 12.17 -11.89
N ILE A 110 5.25 12.66 -13.10
CA ILE A 110 6.32 12.96 -14.08
C ILE A 110 7.24 14.06 -13.55
N MET A 111 6.69 15.12 -12.98
CA MET A 111 7.44 16.24 -12.42
C MET A 111 8.36 15.79 -11.27
N ILE A 112 7.83 15.03 -10.31
CA ILE A 112 8.62 14.53 -9.16
C ILE A 112 9.73 13.56 -9.60
N LYS A 113 9.47 12.72 -10.61
CA LYS A 113 10.48 11.80 -11.17
C LYS A 113 11.48 12.49 -12.10
N GLY A 114 11.21 13.73 -12.49
CA GLY A 114 12.09 14.52 -13.34
C GLY A 114 13.33 15.03 -12.59
N ASN A 115 14.33 15.45 -13.34
CA ASN A 115 15.66 15.83 -12.85
C ASN A 115 15.66 16.95 -11.79
N VAL A 116 14.57 17.73 -11.68
CA VAL A 116 14.50 18.83 -10.71
C VAL A 116 14.13 18.34 -9.30
N TYR A 117 13.34 17.27 -9.17
CA TYR A 117 12.80 16.84 -7.88
C TYR A 117 13.05 15.37 -7.53
N ASN A 118 13.71 14.59 -8.42
CA ASN A 118 13.92 13.16 -8.21
C ASN A 118 14.78 12.83 -6.99
N MET A 119 15.61 13.76 -6.51
CA MET A 119 16.38 13.60 -5.28
C MET A 119 15.51 13.52 -4.02
N LEU A 120 14.25 13.95 -4.10
CA LEU A 120 13.28 13.76 -3.01
C LEU A 120 12.85 12.29 -2.86
N LEU A 121 12.94 11.49 -3.96
CA LEU A 121 12.53 10.10 -3.94
C LEU A 121 13.61 9.23 -3.30
N ASP A 122 13.18 8.41 -2.33
CA ASP A 122 14.02 7.44 -1.64
C ASP A 122 15.26 8.09 -1.00
N HIS A 123 15.13 9.35 -0.56
CA HIS A 123 16.21 10.07 0.13
C HIS A 123 16.54 9.42 1.49
N LEU A 124 17.76 9.57 1.95
CA LEU A 124 18.29 8.85 3.12
C LEU A 124 17.85 9.47 4.45
N SER A 125 17.75 10.79 4.51
CA SER A 125 17.33 11.53 5.70
C SER A 125 16.84 12.92 5.35
N HIS A 126 16.12 13.55 6.28
CA HIS A 126 15.68 14.94 6.15
C HIS A 126 15.60 15.65 7.49
N THR A 127 15.74 16.96 7.45
CA THR A 127 15.43 17.87 8.56
C THR A 127 14.41 18.91 8.10
N ILE A 128 13.54 19.30 9.03
CA ILE A 128 12.47 20.30 8.80
C ILE A 128 12.66 21.37 9.86
N THR A 129 12.90 22.63 9.43
CA THR A 129 13.11 23.76 10.31
C THR A 129 12.10 24.84 9.96
N GLU A 130 11.23 25.23 10.89
CA GLU A 130 10.34 26.37 10.69
C GLU A 130 11.17 27.65 10.63
N VAL A 131 10.94 28.45 9.59
CA VAL A 131 11.64 29.73 9.38
C VAL A 131 10.71 30.93 9.51
N GLY A 132 9.42 30.69 9.54
CA GLY A 132 8.41 31.73 9.76
C GLY A 132 7.01 31.15 9.72
N SER A 133 6.08 31.77 10.46
CA SER A 133 4.68 31.36 10.46
C SER A 133 3.75 32.53 10.85
N GLY A 134 2.49 32.36 10.49
CA GLY A 134 1.37 33.21 10.86
C GLY A 134 0.10 32.38 11.01
N ASP A 135 -1.03 33.04 11.22
CA ASP A 135 -2.30 32.35 11.49
C ASP A 135 -2.75 31.39 10.38
N LYS A 136 -2.34 31.67 9.14
CA LYS A 136 -2.80 30.93 7.94
C LYS A 136 -1.68 30.45 7.01
N TRP A 137 -0.44 30.69 7.36
CA TRP A 137 0.71 30.24 6.58
C TRP A 137 1.86 29.82 7.49
N ALA A 138 2.69 28.91 7.00
CA ALA A 138 3.96 28.57 7.63
C ALA A 138 4.99 28.20 6.57
N GLN A 139 6.23 28.60 6.80
CA GLN A 139 7.38 28.40 5.92
C GLN A 139 8.46 27.60 6.62
N PHE A 140 9.03 26.67 5.88
CA PHE A 140 10.04 25.74 6.41
C PHE A 140 11.22 25.69 5.46
N GLU A 141 12.41 25.58 6.04
CA GLU A 141 13.59 25.10 5.37
C GLU A 141 13.64 23.56 5.54
N VAL A 142 13.72 22.86 4.43
CA VAL A 142 13.86 21.40 4.39
C VAL A 142 15.21 21.07 3.79
N ILE A 143 16.03 20.29 4.51
CA ILE A 143 17.29 19.75 4.01
C ILE A 143 17.11 18.24 3.90
N ILE A 144 17.39 17.69 2.72
CA ILE A 144 17.43 16.24 2.51
C ILE A 144 18.86 15.80 2.20
N LEU A 145 19.18 14.55 2.53
CA LEU A 145 20.35 13.82 2.03
C LEU A 145 19.84 12.82 1.00
N ASP A 146 20.22 12.99 -0.25
CA ASP A 146 19.80 12.10 -1.33
C ASP A 146 20.58 10.76 -1.35
N ARG A 147 20.26 9.87 -2.29
CA ARG A 147 20.90 8.56 -2.43
C ARG A 147 22.36 8.64 -2.85
N GLU A 148 22.75 9.70 -3.53
CA GLU A 148 24.14 10.01 -3.91
C GLU A 148 24.92 10.69 -2.78
N LYS A 149 24.32 10.83 -1.57
CA LYS A 149 24.92 11.51 -0.40
C LYS A 149 25.20 12.99 -0.64
N ILE A 150 24.35 13.65 -1.40
CA ILE A 150 24.38 15.09 -1.62
C ILE A 150 23.27 15.73 -0.78
N TYR A 151 23.59 16.80 -0.07
CA TYR A 151 22.60 17.59 0.65
C TYR A 151 21.92 18.57 -0.30
N HIS A 152 20.58 18.62 -0.25
CA HIS A 152 19.76 19.57 -0.99
C HIS A 152 18.84 20.31 -0.04
N LYS A 153 18.74 21.63 -0.23
CA LYS A 153 17.87 22.51 0.53
C LYS A 153 16.67 22.92 -0.30
N PHE A 154 15.49 22.93 0.30
CA PHE A 154 14.23 23.42 -0.25
C PHE A 154 13.58 24.42 0.69
N ASN A 155 12.90 25.43 0.16
CA ASN A 155 11.92 26.21 0.88
C ASN A 155 10.55 25.58 0.65
N TRP A 156 9.83 25.32 1.73
CA TRP A 156 8.53 24.64 1.72
C TRP A 156 7.50 25.52 2.38
N GLN A 157 6.39 25.79 1.72
CA GLN A 157 5.31 26.61 2.26
C GLN A 157 4.02 25.82 2.36
N VAL A 158 3.34 25.95 3.49
CA VAL A 158 2.00 25.40 3.70
C VAL A 158 1.06 26.53 4.10
N GLU A 159 -0.19 26.43 3.66
CA GLU A 159 -1.23 27.38 3.99
C GLU A 159 -2.49 26.66 4.46
N LYS A 160 -3.22 27.33 5.34
CA LYS A 160 -4.51 26.87 5.83
C LYS A 160 -5.58 27.15 4.77
N TYR A 161 -6.26 26.08 4.31
CA TYR A 161 -7.35 26.21 3.35
C TYR A 161 -8.58 26.84 4.01
N THR A 162 -9.05 27.96 3.49
CA THR A 162 -10.09 28.77 4.14
C THR A 162 -11.48 28.70 3.51
N LEU A 163 -11.58 28.06 2.32
CA LEU A 163 -12.87 27.92 1.64
C LEU A 163 -13.69 26.80 2.27
N ASP A 164 -15.02 26.90 2.20
CA ASP A 164 -15.92 25.87 2.69
C ASP A 164 -15.73 24.56 1.89
N GLY A 165 -15.83 23.44 2.58
CA GLY A 165 -15.67 22.11 2.00
C GLY A 165 -14.86 21.14 2.87
N PRO A 166 -14.56 19.95 2.35
CA PRO A 166 -13.87 18.89 3.11
C PRO A 166 -12.44 19.26 3.57
N LEU A 167 -11.81 20.25 2.93
CA LEU A 167 -10.45 20.70 3.24
C LEU A 167 -10.41 21.93 4.13
N LYS A 168 -11.57 22.46 4.54
CA LYS A 168 -11.63 23.67 5.39
C LYS A 168 -10.76 23.50 6.64
N ASP A 169 -9.95 24.51 6.92
CA ASP A 169 -9.00 24.57 8.04
C ASP A 169 -7.86 23.51 7.99
N CYS A 170 -7.73 22.74 6.92
CA CYS A 170 -6.60 21.87 6.70
C CYS A 170 -5.38 22.68 6.24
N TRP A 171 -4.19 22.29 6.73
CA TRP A 171 -2.92 22.79 6.22
C TRP A 171 -2.51 22.02 4.97
N LEU A 172 -2.17 22.74 3.89
CA LEU A 172 -1.86 22.16 2.58
C LEU A 172 -0.63 22.85 1.97
N THR A 173 0.18 22.09 1.25
CA THR A 173 1.39 22.62 0.58
C THR A 173 1.03 23.48 -0.61
N THR A 174 1.43 24.74 -0.57
CA THR A 174 1.23 25.71 -1.65
C THR A 174 2.46 25.85 -2.54
N MET A 175 3.68 25.65 -1.98
CA MET A 175 4.91 25.85 -2.73
C MET A 175 6.04 24.94 -2.20
N VAL A 176 6.83 24.41 -3.13
CA VAL A 176 8.14 23.85 -2.90
C VAL A 176 9.11 24.46 -3.88
N SER A 177 10.20 25.06 -3.40
CA SER A 177 11.19 25.71 -4.26
C SER A 177 11.98 24.70 -5.09
N ASN A 178 12.70 25.18 -6.09
CA ASN A 178 13.78 24.40 -6.70
C ASN A 178 14.84 24.05 -5.64
N PRO A 179 15.51 22.90 -5.78
CA PRO A 179 16.58 22.49 -4.89
C PRO A 179 17.80 23.42 -4.97
N ILE A 180 18.43 23.63 -3.83
CA ILE A 180 19.76 24.26 -3.74
C ILE A 180 20.71 23.18 -3.24
N SER A 181 21.69 22.78 -4.06
CA SER A 181 22.70 21.81 -3.62
C SER A 181 23.65 22.45 -2.60
N LEU A 182 23.86 21.77 -1.47
CA LEU A 182 24.76 22.19 -0.39
C LEU A 182 26.09 21.42 -0.41
N GLY A 183 26.29 20.51 -1.37
CA GLY A 183 27.47 19.66 -1.46
C GLY A 183 27.29 18.27 -0.83
N SER A 184 28.35 17.45 -0.94
CA SER A 184 28.34 16.07 -0.46
C SER A 184 28.57 15.98 1.04
N SER A 185 27.97 14.97 1.67
CA SER A 185 28.40 14.52 3.01
C SER A 185 29.73 13.80 2.86
N ILE A 186 30.75 14.28 3.55
CA ILE A 186 32.08 13.64 3.63
C ILE A 186 31.98 12.39 4.50
#